data_ba945bd57877ab83af8b1219557a9556
#
_entry.id   ba945bd57877ab83af8b1219557a9556
#
_cell.length_a   1.000
_cell.length_b   1.000
_cell.length_c   1.000
_cell.angle_alpha   90.00
_cell.angle_beta   90.00
_cell.angle_gamma   90.00
#
_symmetry.space_group_name_H-M   'P 1'
#
loop_
_entity.id
_entity.type
_entity.pdbx_description
1 polymer ?
#
loop_
_entity_poly.entity_id
_entity_poly.type
_entity_poly.pdbx_seq_one_letter_code
_entity_poly.pdbx_strand_id
1 'polypeptide(L)'
;MKISDFDFELPEELIAQHAVNPRDHSKLLVLNKKEKTLEHKKFYNIIDYLKKDDVLVINRTKVIPARLFGHKENGVVLECFLLKRHDLYTWEVLLKPAKKLKIGQKLIFLEGVLEAELLEIKEDGNRIIKFNFEGRFEEILDKLGEMPLPPYIVEKLEDKNRYQTVYAKEGESVAAPTAGLHFTNELLGKIREKGVIITEVFLDVGLGTFRPVQVENVLDHKMHSEKYRIPEETVKIINKAKEKGNRVIAVGTTSVRTLESSVDDNGKLIASEGDTDIFIYGDYNFKITDAIITNFHLPKSTLIMLISSFGGKEFVFEAYKKAIEEKYRFYSFGDSMFIY
;
A
#
# COMPACT_ATOMS: atom_id res chain seq x y z
N MET A 1 9.84 -1.14 23.72
CA MET A 1 8.60 -1.57 23.02
C MET A 1 8.95 -2.81 22.22
N LYS A 2 8.24 -3.90 22.46
CA LYS A 2 8.47 -5.17 21.78
C LYS A 2 7.50 -5.36 20.62
N ILE A 3 7.91 -6.10 19.59
CA ILE A 3 7.03 -6.46 18.48
C ILE A 3 5.85 -7.32 18.97
N SER A 4 6.07 -8.17 19.98
CA SER A 4 5.01 -8.95 20.62
C SER A 4 3.90 -8.10 21.26
N ASP A 5 4.17 -6.83 21.60
CA ASP A 5 3.16 -5.91 22.13
C ASP A 5 2.07 -5.54 21.08
N PHE A 6 2.31 -5.90 19.82
CA PHE A 6 1.42 -5.67 18.67
C PHE A 6 0.89 -6.99 18.10
N ASP A 7 0.92 -8.05 18.88
CA ASP A 7 0.36 -9.34 18.52
C ASP A 7 -1.12 -9.44 18.90
N PHE A 8 -1.87 -10.17 18.09
CA PHE A 8 -3.24 -10.56 18.38
C PHE A 8 -3.57 -11.84 17.62
N GLU A 9 -4.49 -12.63 18.15
CA GLU A 9 -4.96 -13.83 17.49
C GLU A 9 -5.98 -13.48 16.40
N LEU A 10 -5.71 -13.89 15.17
CA LEU A 10 -6.57 -13.70 14.02
C LEU A 10 -6.97 -15.05 13.43
N PRO A 11 -8.26 -15.42 13.47
CA PRO A 11 -8.76 -16.61 12.78
C PRO A 11 -8.48 -16.54 11.28
N GLU A 12 -7.94 -17.62 10.72
CA GLU A 12 -7.48 -17.67 9.33
C GLU A 12 -8.66 -17.46 8.34
N GLU A 13 -9.84 -17.91 8.70
CA GLU A 13 -11.07 -17.71 7.92
C GLU A 13 -11.51 -16.26 7.77
N LEU A 14 -10.97 -15.33 8.57
CA LEU A 14 -11.23 -13.89 8.43
C LEU A 14 -10.28 -13.22 7.44
N ILE A 15 -9.28 -13.91 6.93
CA ILE A 15 -8.38 -13.39 5.90
C ILE A 15 -9.09 -13.41 4.55
N ALA A 16 -9.42 -12.24 4.03
CA ALA A 16 -10.20 -12.12 2.80
C ALA A 16 -9.42 -12.61 1.58
N GLN A 17 -9.98 -13.59 0.88
CA GLN A 17 -9.44 -14.07 -0.40
C GLN A 17 -10.01 -13.30 -1.60
N HIS A 18 -11.23 -12.76 -1.47
CA HIS A 18 -11.93 -12.02 -2.50
C HIS A 18 -12.37 -10.65 -2.02
N ALA A 19 -12.33 -9.66 -2.92
CA ALA A 19 -12.89 -8.35 -2.66
C ALA A 19 -14.43 -8.37 -2.71
N VAL A 20 -15.07 -7.49 -1.92
CA VAL A 20 -16.53 -7.28 -1.98
C VAL A 20 -16.92 -6.59 -3.28
N ASN A 21 -18.06 -6.97 -3.84
CA ASN A 21 -18.65 -6.31 -4.99
C ASN A 21 -20.10 -5.89 -4.67
N PRO A 22 -20.48 -4.61 -4.83
CA PRO A 22 -19.65 -3.44 -5.17
C PRO A 22 -18.56 -3.15 -4.13
N ARG A 23 -17.51 -2.42 -4.54
CA ARG A 23 -16.32 -2.12 -3.69
C ARG A 23 -16.68 -1.46 -2.36
N ASP A 24 -17.61 -0.50 -2.41
CA ASP A 24 -18.03 0.33 -1.27
C ASP A 24 -19.07 -0.36 -0.34
N HIS A 25 -19.40 -1.63 -0.61
CA HIS A 25 -20.26 -2.44 0.25
C HIS A 25 -19.49 -3.25 1.33
N SER A 26 -18.16 -3.13 1.38
CA SER A 26 -17.37 -3.66 2.51
C SER A 26 -17.84 -3.05 3.84
N LYS A 27 -17.56 -3.73 4.96
CA LYS A 27 -17.82 -3.16 6.29
C LYS A 27 -16.85 -2.00 6.56
N LEU A 28 -17.31 -1.05 7.35
CA LEU A 28 -16.54 0.07 7.87
C LEU A 28 -16.68 0.13 9.38
N LEU A 29 -15.57 -0.01 10.11
CA LEU A 29 -15.53 0.26 11.53
C LEU A 29 -15.07 1.69 11.76
N VAL A 30 -15.92 2.52 12.33
CA VAL A 30 -15.64 3.93 12.59
C VAL A 30 -15.17 4.09 14.03
N LEU A 31 -13.99 4.67 14.22
CA LEU A 31 -13.34 4.89 15.50
C LEU A 31 -13.26 6.39 15.79
N ASN A 32 -14.00 6.87 16.78
CA ASN A 32 -13.80 8.19 17.34
C ASN A 32 -12.74 8.12 18.46
N LYS A 33 -11.50 8.51 18.16
CA LYS A 33 -10.38 8.40 19.11
C LYS A 33 -10.52 9.32 20.33
N LYS A 34 -11.27 10.41 20.21
CA LYS A 34 -11.50 11.35 21.31
C LYS A 34 -12.55 10.84 22.28
N GLU A 35 -13.67 10.36 21.77
CA GLU A 35 -14.81 9.88 22.60
C GLU A 35 -14.72 8.40 22.94
N LYS A 36 -13.73 7.69 22.34
CA LYS A 36 -13.57 6.24 22.50
C LYS A 36 -14.82 5.44 22.13
N THR A 37 -15.49 5.84 21.04
CA THR A 37 -16.67 5.16 20.53
C THR A 37 -16.39 4.41 19.24
N LEU A 38 -17.10 3.29 19.04
CA LEU A 38 -17.04 2.45 17.86
C LEU A 38 -18.42 2.37 17.20
N GLU A 39 -18.46 2.54 15.87
CA GLU A 39 -19.68 2.36 15.08
C GLU A 39 -19.44 1.40 13.92
N HIS A 40 -20.40 0.50 13.67
CA HIS A 40 -20.39 -0.45 12.56
C HIS A 40 -21.23 0.08 11.41
N LYS A 41 -20.60 0.25 10.24
CA LYS A 41 -21.19 0.83 9.02
C LYS A 41 -20.81 0.02 7.78
N LYS A 42 -21.28 0.46 6.63
CA LYS A 42 -20.75 0.09 5.31
C LYS A 42 -19.86 1.19 4.77
N PHE A 43 -18.91 0.85 3.89
CA PHE A 43 -17.94 1.84 3.42
C PHE A 43 -18.58 3.04 2.73
N TYR A 44 -19.66 2.86 1.98
CA TYR A 44 -20.39 3.99 1.38
C TYR A 44 -20.91 5.03 2.39
N ASN A 45 -21.06 4.66 3.69
CA ASN A 45 -21.41 5.60 4.75
C ASN A 45 -20.24 6.49 5.18
N ILE A 46 -19.04 6.31 4.66
CA ILE A 46 -17.90 7.21 4.96
C ILE A 46 -18.26 8.67 4.68
N ILE A 47 -19.12 8.92 3.69
CA ILE A 47 -19.59 10.26 3.34
C ILE A 47 -20.27 10.96 4.51
N ASP A 48 -20.92 10.25 5.43
CA ASP A 48 -21.62 10.81 6.58
C ASP A 48 -20.64 11.44 7.59
N TYR A 49 -19.38 10.98 7.60
CA TYR A 49 -18.31 11.44 8.49
C TYR A 49 -17.41 12.52 7.88
N LEU A 50 -17.53 12.76 6.57
CA LEU A 50 -16.80 13.81 5.86
C LEU A 50 -17.57 15.14 5.93
N LYS A 51 -16.83 16.25 5.97
CA LYS A 51 -17.38 17.61 6.04
C LYS A 51 -16.94 18.40 4.82
N LYS A 52 -17.71 19.42 4.46
CA LYS A 52 -17.27 20.39 3.47
C LYS A 52 -15.91 20.98 3.85
N ASP A 53 -15.06 21.17 2.87
CA ASP A 53 -13.68 21.68 2.98
C ASP A 53 -12.68 20.73 3.67
N ASP A 54 -13.08 19.48 4.06
CA ASP A 54 -12.14 18.42 4.36
C ASP A 54 -11.29 18.12 3.12
N VAL A 55 -10.03 17.71 3.32
CA VAL A 55 -9.14 17.28 2.25
C VAL A 55 -8.93 15.78 2.34
N LEU A 56 -9.40 15.03 1.34
CA LEU A 56 -9.21 13.60 1.20
C LEU A 56 -7.98 13.34 0.32
N VAL A 57 -6.94 12.75 0.89
CA VAL A 57 -5.66 12.48 0.21
C VAL A 57 -5.60 11.03 -0.21
N ILE A 58 -5.50 10.79 -1.52
CA ILE A 58 -5.46 9.46 -2.13
C ILE A 58 -4.08 9.17 -2.73
N ASN A 59 -3.60 7.93 -2.59
CA ASN A 59 -2.40 7.47 -3.29
C ASN A 59 -2.78 6.95 -4.68
N ARG A 60 -2.33 7.64 -5.75
CA ARG A 60 -2.67 7.33 -7.14
C ARG A 60 -1.64 6.46 -7.85
N THR A 61 -0.77 5.80 -7.09
CA THR A 61 0.15 4.84 -7.69
C THR A 61 -0.60 3.74 -8.44
N LYS A 62 -0.01 3.27 -9.53
CA LYS A 62 -0.51 2.15 -10.34
C LYS A 62 0.27 0.89 -10.01
N VAL A 63 -0.43 -0.20 -9.73
CA VAL A 63 0.19 -1.52 -9.58
C VAL A 63 0.53 -2.05 -10.97
N ILE A 64 1.78 -2.46 -11.14
CA ILE A 64 2.23 -3.11 -12.37
C ILE A 64 2.10 -4.64 -12.27
N PRO A 65 1.92 -5.37 -13.38
CA PRO A 65 1.95 -6.83 -13.39
C PRO A 65 3.37 -7.35 -13.16
N ALA A 66 3.85 -7.24 -11.91
CA ALA A 66 5.25 -7.40 -11.54
C ALA A 66 5.73 -8.86 -11.47
N ARG A 67 4.83 -9.84 -11.63
CA ARG A 67 5.17 -11.27 -11.58
C ARG A 67 5.26 -11.83 -13.00
N LEU A 68 6.46 -12.24 -13.39
CA LEU A 68 6.75 -12.81 -14.71
C LEU A 68 7.24 -14.25 -14.55
N PHE A 69 6.96 -15.09 -15.53
CA PHE A 69 7.51 -16.45 -15.61
C PHE A 69 8.35 -16.56 -16.87
N GLY A 70 9.61 -16.94 -16.69
CA GLY A 70 10.55 -17.15 -17.78
C GLY A 70 11.23 -18.51 -17.67
N HIS A 71 11.86 -18.95 -18.73
CA HIS A 71 12.61 -20.19 -18.77
C HIS A 71 14.06 -19.96 -19.23
N LYS A 72 14.94 -20.82 -18.78
CA LYS A 72 16.30 -20.92 -19.31
C LYS A 72 16.28 -21.69 -20.64
N GLU A 73 17.36 -21.60 -21.41
CA GLU A 73 17.56 -22.39 -22.65
C GLU A 73 17.35 -23.90 -22.45
N ASN A 74 17.64 -24.40 -21.24
CA ASN A 74 17.42 -25.80 -20.89
C ASN A 74 16.01 -26.14 -20.36
N GLY A 75 15.05 -25.21 -20.50
CA GLY A 75 13.65 -25.40 -20.14
C GLY A 75 13.32 -25.21 -18.65
N VAL A 76 14.28 -24.89 -17.78
CA VAL A 76 14.01 -24.65 -16.35
C VAL A 76 13.24 -23.34 -16.19
N VAL A 77 12.02 -23.42 -15.66
CA VAL A 77 11.15 -22.26 -15.41
C VAL A 77 11.53 -21.55 -14.12
N LEU A 78 11.54 -20.22 -14.15
CA LEU A 78 11.73 -19.35 -13.00
C LEU A 78 10.64 -18.29 -12.94
N GLU A 79 10.16 -18.02 -11.72
CA GLU A 79 9.40 -16.81 -11.41
C GLU A 79 10.39 -15.66 -11.26
N CYS A 80 10.11 -14.55 -11.93
CA CYS A 80 10.82 -13.27 -11.81
C CYS A 80 9.84 -12.24 -11.28
N PHE A 81 10.10 -11.72 -10.09
CA PHE A 81 9.27 -10.72 -9.45
C PHE A 81 10.00 -9.38 -9.45
N LEU A 82 9.45 -8.38 -10.15
CA LEU A 82 10.00 -7.04 -10.23
C LEU A 82 9.87 -6.32 -8.89
N LEU A 83 10.95 -5.66 -8.43
CA LEU A 83 10.99 -4.92 -7.16
C LEU A 83 11.18 -3.42 -7.36
N LYS A 84 12.29 -3.05 -8.01
CA LYS A 84 12.68 -1.64 -8.20
C LYS A 84 13.33 -1.47 -9.56
N ARG A 85 12.89 -0.47 -10.30
CA ARG A 85 13.52 -0.06 -11.56
C ARG A 85 14.71 0.84 -11.27
N HIS A 86 15.85 0.53 -11.86
CA HIS A 86 17.06 1.35 -11.80
C HIS A 86 17.18 2.29 -13.01
N ASP A 87 16.89 1.75 -14.19
CA ASP A 87 16.83 2.48 -15.45
C ASP A 87 15.84 1.82 -16.42
N LEU A 88 15.82 2.23 -17.69
CA LEU A 88 14.88 1.74 -18.70
C LEU A 88 14.91 0.21 -18.85
N TYR A 89 16.06 -0.42 -18.69
CA TYR A 89 16.26 -1.85 -18.93
C TYR A 89 16.63 -2.63 -17.67
N THR A 90 17.11 -1.98 -16.63
CA THR A 90 17.70 -2.63 -15.46
C THR A 90 16.76 -2.61 -14.26
N TRP A 91 16.48 -3.79 -13.70
CA TRP A 91 15.60 -3.96 -12.57
C TRP A 91 16.24 -4.79 -11.45
N GLU A 92 15.92 -4.43 -10.23
CA GLU A 92 16.06 -5.30 -9.08
C GLU A 92 14.88 -6.25 -8.99
N VAL A 93 15.14 -7.55 -8.80
CA VAL A 93 14.11 -8.59 -8.83
C VAL A 93 14.36 -9.66 -7.78
N LEU A 94 13.30 -10.40 -7.44
CA LEU A 94 13.39 -11.70 -6.81
C LEU A 94 13.23 -12.80 -7.86
N LEU A 95 14.07 -13.84 -7.79
CA LEU A 95 13.95 -15.01 -8.65
C LEU A 95 13.61 -16.26 -7.80
N LYS A 96 12.71 -17.09 -8.30
CA LYS A 96 12.37 -18.37 -7.66
C LYS A 96 12.24 -19.49 -8.71
N PRO A 97 13.02 -20.58 -8.58
CA PRO A 97 14.06 -20.84 -7.59
C PRO A 97 15.36 -20.06 -7.87
N ALA A 98 15.80 -19.26 -6.89
CA ALA A 98 16.87 -18.29 -7.04
C ALA A 98 18.23 -18.85 -7.48
N LYS A 99 18.59 -20.05 -6.99
CA LYS A 99 19.88 -20.71 -7.25
C LYS A 99 20.04 -21.29 -8.67
N LYS A 100 18.96 -21.30 -9.45
CA LYS A 100 18.95 -21.90 -10.79
C LYS A 100 19.46 -20.98 -11.90
N LEU A 101 19.57 -19.67 -11.65
CA LEU A 101 20.13 -18.70 -12.60
C LEU A 101 21.46 -18.17 -12.06
N LYS A 102 22.50 -18.15 -12.91
CA LYS A 102 23.85 -17.64 -12.59
C LYS A 102 24.10 -16.33 -13.35
N ILE A 103 25.03 -15.53 -12.85
CA ILE A 103 25.48 -14.28 -13.51
C ILE A 103 25.89 -14.60 -14.96
N GLY A 104 25.47 -13.75 -15.91
CA GLY A 104 25.66 -13.88 -17.34
C GLY A 104 24.70 -14.85 -18.03
N GLN A 105 23.83 -15.58 -17.29
CA GLN A 105 22.83 -16.43 -17.92
C GLN A 105 21.56 -15.67 -18.26
N LYS A 106 20.92 -16.11 -19.35
CA LYS A 106 19.67 -15.55 -19.85
C LYS A 106 18.43 -16.24 -19.26
N LEU A 107 17.38 -15.45 -19.13
CA LEU A 107 16.02 -15.86 -18.82
C LEU A 107 15.11 -15.35 -19.96
N ILE A 108 14.37 -16.24 -20.59
CA ILE A 108 13.50 -15.96 -21.73
C ILE A 108 12.07 -15.97 -21.21
N PHE A 109 11.36 -14.85 -21.35
CA PHE A 109 9.94 -14.72 -20.95
C PHE A 109 9.02 -14.94 -22.15
N LEU A 110 9.39 -14.38 -23.29
CA LEU A 110 8.75 -14.61 -24.58
C LEU A 110 9.81 -14.46 -25.66
N GLU A 111 10.02 -15.53 -26.41
CA GLU A 111 11.06 -15.61 -27.43
C GLU A 111 10.94 -14.47 -28.46
N GLY A 112 12.03 -13.77 -28.71
CA GLY A 112 12.08 -12.63 -29.63
C GLY A 112 11.37 -11.36 -29.14
N VAL A 113 10.76 -11.34 -27.93
CA VAL A 113 10.01 -10.20 -27.41
C VAL A 113 10.58 -9.71 -26.09
N LEU A 114 10.80 -10.60 -25.12
CA LEU A 114 11.32 -10.24 -23.78
C LEU A 114 12.28 -11.31 -23.26
N GLU A 115 13.52 -10.90 -23.12
CA GLU A 115 14.59 -11.67 -22.48
C GLU A 115 15.23 -10.84 -21.37
N ALA A 116 15.94 -11.48 -20.46
CA ALA A 116 16.77 -10.78 -19.48
C ALA A 116 18.07 -11.54 -19.21
N GLU A 117 19.10 -10.81 -18.81
CA GLU A 117 20.37 -11.33 -18.34
C GLU A 117 20.57 -11.02 -16.87
N LEU A 118 21.05 -11.99 -16.08
CA LEU A 118 21.40 -11.77 -14.69
C LEU A 118 22.77 -11.12 -14.60
N LEU A 119 22.81 -9.87 -14.08
CA LEU A 119 24.04 -9.08 -13.95
C LEU A 119 24.70 -9.25 -12.59
N GLU A 120 23.91 -9.28 -11.49
CA GLU A 120 24.41 -9.25 -10.11
C GLU A 120 23.52 -10.02 -9.15
N ILE A 121 24.13 -10.58 -8.11
CA ILE A 121 23.46 -11.18 -6.95
C ILE A 121 23.81 -10.33 -5.73
N LYS A 122 22.84 -9.63 -5.16
CA LYS A 122 23.02 -8.78 -3.99
C LYS A 122 23.13 -9.59 -2.69
N GLU A 123 23.71 -8.99 -1.64
CA GLU A 123 23.88 -9.62 -0.32
C GLU A 123 22.54 -10.00 0.33
N ASP A 124 21.49 -9.20 0.12
CA ASP A 124 20.13 -9.45 0.62
C ASP A 124 19.38 -10.57 -0.14
N GLY A 125 20.02 -11.13 -1.16
CA GLY A 125 19.46 -12.18 -2.00
C GLY A 125 18.66 -11.68 -3.20
N ASN A 126 18.46 -10.36 -3.37
CA ASN A 126 17.88 -9.79 -4.57
C ASN A 126 18.86 -9.92 -5.76
N ARG A 127 18.37 -9.74 -6.97
CA ARG A 127 19.14 -9.86 -8.20
C ARG A 127 18.96 -8.60 -9.02
N ILE A 128 20.03 -8.24 -9.74
CA ILE A 128 19.95 -7.20 -10.78
C ILE A 128 19.92 -7.91 -12.13
N ILE A 129 18.86 -7.68 -12.87
CA ILE A 129 18.73 -8.19 -14.24
C ILE A 129 18.59 -7.05 -15.23
N LYS A 130 19.08 -7.29 -16.45
CA LYS A 130 18.92 -6.35 -17.57
C LYS A 130 18.01 -7.00 -18.61
N PHE A 131 16.86 -6.37 -18.82
CA PHE A 131 15.91 -6.77 -19.86
C PHE A 131 16.40 -6.35 -21.24
N ASN A 132 16.08 -7.17 -22.22
CA ASN A 132 16.23 -6.88 -23.64
C ASN A 132 14.84 -6.99 -24.28
N PHE A 133 14.37 -5.90 -24.85
CA PHE A 133 13.04 -5.78 -25.50
C PHE A 133 13.04 -4.60 -26.47
N GLU A 134 12.05 -4.61 -27.38
CA GLU A 134 11.73 -3.49 -28.25
C GLU A 134 10.37 -2.90 -27.90
N GLY A 135 10.18 -1.59 -28.08
CA GLY A 135 8.93 -0.89 -27.80
C GLY A 135 8.79 -0.47 -26.33
N ARG A 136 7.56 -0.55 -25.80
CA ARG A 136 7.22 -0.10 -24.45
C ARG A 136 7.16 -1.28 -23.48
N PHE A 137 7.99 -1.24 -22.46
CA PHE A 137 8.08 -2.29 -21.44
C PHE A 137 6.72 -2.54 -20.73
N GLU A 138 5.98 -1.47 -20.45
CA GLU A 138 4.70 -1.50 -19.78
C GLU A 138 3.65 -2.31 -20.59
N GLU A 139 3.66 -2.20 -21.91
CA GLU A 139 2.77 -2.96 -22.79
C GLU A 139 3.11 -4.47 -22.82
N ILE A 140 4.40 -4.77 -22.70
CA ILE A 140 4.89 -6.15 -22.59
C ILE A 140 4.47 -6.73 -21.24
N LEU A 141 4.64 -5.98 -20.15
CA LEU A 141 4.22 -6.39 -18.81
C LEU A 141 2.71 -6.64 -18.73
N ASP A 142 1.88 -5.78 -19.35
CA ASP A 142 0.42 -5.96 -19.36
C ASP A 142 0.00 -7.27 -20.03
N LYS A 143 0.78 -7.74 -21.02
CA LYS A 143 0.53 -9.01 -21.73
C LYS A 143 1.05 -10.24 -21.00
N LEU A 144 2.27 -10.17 -20.46
CA LEU A 144 2.99 -11.33 -19.92
C LEU A 144 2.92 -11.43 -18.39
N GLY A 145 2.74 -10.30 -17.71
CA GLY A 145 2.81 -10.23 -16.27
C GLY A 145 1.49 -10.58 -15.57
N GLU A 146 1.65 -11.11 -14.36
CA GLU A 146 0.56 -11.33 -13.43
C GLU A 146 0.56 -10.28 -12.32
N MET A 147 -0.63 -9.96 -11.80
CA MET A 147 -0.76 -9.03 -10.66
C MET A 147 -0.08 -9.60 -9.42
N PRO A 148 0.74 -8.81 -8.75
CA PRO A 148 1.53 -9.26 -7.60
C PRO A 148 0.69 -9.28 -6.33
N LEU A 149 -0.16 -10.29 -6.18
CA LEU A 149 -0.98 -10.44 -4.98
C LEU A 149 -0.12 -10.75 -3.75
N PRO A 150 -0.50 -10.24 -2.57
CA PRO A 150 0.15 -10.61 -1.31
C PRO A 150 0.11 -12.12 -1.05
N PRO A 151 1.08 -12.68 -0.32
CA PRO A 151 1.22 -14.14 -0.17
C PRO A 151 0.07 -14.82 0.58
N TYR A 152 -0.73 -14.08 1.34
CA TYR A 152 -1.91 -14.60 2.04
C TYR A 152 -3.16 -14.69 1.13
N ILE A 153 -3.13 -14.14 -0.08
CA ILE A 153 -4.14 -14.36 -1.10
C ILE A 153 -3.66 -15.52 -1.97
N VAL A 154 -4.25 -16.68 -1.78
CA VAL A 154 -3.87 -17.92 -2.49
C VAL A 154 -4.79 -18.19 -3.67
N GLU A 155 -5.95 -17.56 -3.70
CA GLU A 155 -6.92 -17.72 -4.78
C GLU A 155 -6.57 -16.85 -5.99
N LYS A 156 -6.87 -17.39 -7.18
CA LYS A 156 -6.59 -16.70 -8.43
C LYS A 156 -7.51 -15.50 -8.62
N LEU A 157 -6.93 -14.37 -8.96
CA LEU A 157 -7.68 -13.15 -9.28
C LEU A 157 -8.32 -13.29 -10.68
N GLU A 158 -9.64 -13.31 -10.74
CA GLU A 158 -10.37 -13.39 -12.01
C GLU A 158 -10.28 -12.07 -12.82
N ASP A 159 -10.44 -10.94 -12.13
CA ASP A 159 -10.32 -9.61 -12.72
C ASP A 159 -9.10 -8.86 -12.15
N LYS A 160 -8.07 -8.69 -12.97
CA LYS A 160 -6.84 -7.95 -12.62
C LYS A 160 -7.14 -6.54 -12.05
N ASN A 161 -8.22 -5.88 -12.51
CA ASN A 161 -8.59 -4.55 -12.05
C ASN A 161 -9.12 -4.52 -10.61
N ARG A 162 -9.46 -5.67 -10.02
CA ARG A 162 -9.86 -5.72 -8.61
C ARG A 162 -8.72 -5.44 -7.65
N TYR A 163 -7.46 -5.65 -8.05
CA TYR A 163 -6.28 -5.27 -7.27
C TYR A 163 -5.68 -3.93 -7.75
N GLN A 164 -6.55 -3.02 -8.20
CA GLN A 164 -6.21 -1.66 -8.63
C GLN A 164 -7.27 -0.69 -8.10
N THR A 165 -6.85 0.51 -7.65
CA THR A 165 -7.81 1.56 -7.29
C THR A 165 -8.47 2.12 -8.55
N VAL A 166 -9.72 2.61 -8.42
CA VAL A 166 -10.45 3.23 -9.55
C VAL A 166 -9.82 4.54 -10.02
N TYR A 167 -8.89 5.08 -9.24
CA TYR A 167 -8.22 6.35 -9.50
C TYR A 167 -6.70 6.20 -9.77
N ALA A 168 -6.20 4.98 -9.91
CA ALA A 168 -4.79 4.75 -10.25
C ALA A 168 -4.41 5.48 -11.53
N LYS A 169 -3.23 6.11 -11.56
CA LYS A 169 -2.79 6.95 -12.68
C LYS A 169 -1.44 6.51 -13.24
N GLU A 170 -0.41 6.54 -12.42
CA GLU A 170 0.97 6.26 -12.79
C GLU A 170 1.72 5.65 -11.61
N GLY A 171 2.87 5.06 -11.84
CA GLY A 171 3.73 4.44 -10.82
C GLY A 171 4.19 3.05 -11.22
N GLU A 172 5.07 2.51 -10.40
CA GLU A 172 5.66 1.17 -10.56
C GLU A 172 5.45 0.33 -9.28
N SER A 173 4.29 0.52 -8.64
CA SER A 173 3.97 -0.15 -7.39
C SER A 173 3.81 -1.65 -7.60
N VAL A 174 4.36 -2.44 -6.69
CA VAL A 174 4.17 -3.91 -6.67
C VAL A 174 3.11 -4.35 -5.66
N ALA A 175 2.41 -3.40 -5.05
CA ALA A 175 1.25 -3.66 -4.21
C ALA A 175 0.24 -2.50 -4.29
N ALA A 176 -1.05 -2.82 -4.17
CA ALA A 176 -2.09 -1.79 -4.18
C ALA A 176 -2.13 -0.99 -2.87
N PRO A 177 -2.43 0.32 -2.91
CA PRO A 177 -2.84 1.07 -1.73
C PRO A 177 -4.25 0.63 -1.33
N THR A 178 -4.33 -0.45 -0.55
CA THR A 178 -5.53 -1.29 -0.39
C THR A 178 -6.74 -0.57 0.19
N ALA A 179 -6.54 0.45 1.04
CA ALA A 179 -7.64 1.28 1.52
C ALA A 179 -8.38 2.02 0.39
N GLY A 180 -7.70 2.27 -0.71
CA GLY A 180 -8.28 2.85 -1.92
C GLY A 180 -9.17 1.90 -2.71
N LEU A 181 -9.04 0.58 -2.49
CA LEU A 181 -9.84 -0.42 -3.19
C LEU A 181 -11.33 -0.39 -2.82
N HIS A 182 -11.69 0.26 -1.72
CA HIS A 182 -13.07 0.42 -1.28
C HIS A 182 -13.84 1.50 -2.03
N PHE A 183 -13.15 2.44 -2.69
CA PHE A 183 -13.82 3.54 -3.39
C PHE A 183 -14.35 3.10 -4.75
N THR A 184 -15.53 3.64 -5.09
CA THR A 184 -16.10 3.64 -6.44
C THR A 184 -16.04 5.05 -7.02
N ASN A 185 -16.14 5.19 -8.34
CA ASN A 185 -16.21 6.50 -8.98
C ASN A 185 -17.45 7.27 -8.54
N GLU A 186 -18.56 6.58 -8.32
CA GLU A 186 -19.83 7.13 -7.84
C GLU A 186 -19.68 7.73 -6.44
N LEU A 187 -19.05 6.97 -5.51
CA LEU A 187 -18.81 7.46 -4.16
C LEU A 187 -17.86 8.67 -4.16
N LEU A 188 -16.81 8.66 -4.96
CA LEU A 188 -15.90 9.81 -5.13
C LEU A 188 -16.61 11.03 -5.71
N GLY A 189 -17.55 10.83 -6.65
CA GLY A 189 -18.41 11.88 -7.18
C GLY A 189 -19.24 12.54 -6.07
N LYS A 190 -19.98 11.75 -5.29
CA LYS A 190 -20.78 12.24 -4.16
C LYS A 190 -19.95 12.96 -3.08
N ILE A 191 -18.72 12.48 -2.82
CA ILE A 191 -17.79 13.12 -1.89
C ILE A 191 -17.40 14.52 -2.40
N ARG A 192 -17.12 14.68 -3.70
CA ARG A 192 -16.86 16.01 -4.30
C ARG A 192 -18.07 16.93 -4.26
N GLU A 193 -19.25 16.40 -4.57
CA GLU A 193 -20.53 17.15 -4.48
C GLU A 193 -20.81 17.66 -3.07
N LYS A 194 -20.39 16.93 -2.04
CA LYS A 194 -20.45 17.37 -0.63
C LYS A 194 -19.49 18.52 -0.32
N GLY A 195 -18.59 18.88 -1.23
CA GLY A 195 -17.59 19.93 -1.06
C GLY A 195 -16.30 19.47 -0.38
N VAL A 196 -16.04 18.17 -0.35
CA VAL A 196 -14.75 17.61 0.08
C VAL A 196 -13.75 17.74 -1.07
N ILE A 197 -12.55 18.21 -0.77
CA ILE A 197 -11.47 18.39 -1.74
C ILE A 197 -10.70 17.06 -1.82
N ILE A 198 -10.60 16.48 -3.02
CA ILE A 198 -9.80 15.26 -3.24
C ILE A 198 -8.49 15.67 -3.89
N THR A 199 -7.37 15.32 -3.27
CA THR A 199 -6.03 15.56 -3.80
C THR A 199 -5.19 14.29 -3.77
N GLU A 200 -4.02 14.31 -4.43
CA GLU A 200 -3.25 13.11 -4.75
C GLU A 200 -1.82 13.15 -4.21
N VAL A 201 -1.36 11.98 -3.81
CA VAL A 201 0.05 11.68 -3.58
C VAL A 201 0.42 10.43 -4.35
N PHE A 202 1.71 10.14 -4.46
CA PHE A 202 2.25 8.92 -5.07
C PHE A 202 3.23 8.29 -4.08
N LEU A 203 3.06 7.00 -3.82
CA LEU A 203 4.01 6.16 -3.13
C LEU A 203 3.93 4.77 -3.74
N ASP A 204 5.05 4.31 -4.29
CA ASP A 204 5.16 2.98 -4.86
C ASP A 204 5.43 1.97 -3.76
N VAL A 205 4.43 1.15 -3.47
CA VAL A 205 4.47 0.17 -2.39
C VAL A 205 5.35 -1.01 -2.79
N GLY A 206 6.36 -1.28 -1.97
CA GLY A 206 7.24 -2.43 -2.13
C GLY A 206 6.73 -3.69 -1.43
N LEU A 207 7.33 -4.84 -1.75
CA LEU A 207 7.00 -6.15 -1.11
C LEU A 207 7.23 -6.16 0.40
N GLY A 208 8.11 -5.29 0.91
CA GLY A 208 8.43 -5.21 2.33
C GLY A 208 7.23 -4.95 3.23
N THR A 209 6.21 -4.26 2.69
CA THR A 209 4.97 -3.93 3.42
C THR A 209 4.18 -5.17 3.88
N PHE A 210 4.34 -6.31 3.19
CA PHE A 210 3.67 -7.56 3.54
C PHE A 210 4.55 -8.56 4.33
N ARG A 211 5.80 -8.17 4.65
CA ARG A 211 6.68 -9.03 5.44
C ARG A 211 6.44 -8.77 6.92
N PRO A 212 6.25 -9.83 7.74
CA PRO A 212 6.23 -9.68 9.18
C PRO A 212 7.57 -9.12 9.68
N VAL A 213 7.53 -8.29 10.70
CA VAL A 213 8.74 -7.80 11.37
C VAL A 213 9.42 -8.98 12.07
N GLN A 214 10.72 -9.19 11.79
CA GLN A 214 11.46 -10.37 12.28
C GLN A 214 12.38 -10.08 13.49
N VAL A 215 12.40 -8.84 13.96
CA VAL A 215 13.18 -8.44 15.13
C VAL A 215 12.34 -8.49 16.41
N GLU A 216 12.98 -8.54 17.56
CA GLU A 216 12.28 -8.59 18.86
C GLU A 216 11.87 -7.17 19.32
N ASN A 217 12.76 -6.21 19.19
CA ASN A 217 12.50 -4.82 19.56
C ASN A 217 12.12 -3.98 18.35
N VAL A 218 11.14 -3.10 18.52
CA VAL A 218 10.67 -2.18 17.45
C VAL A 218 11.82 -1.31 16.92
N LEU A 219 12.73 -0.85 17.83
CA LEU A 219 13.86 0.01 17.47
C LEU A 219 14.90 -0.65 16.55
N ASP A 220 14.95 -1.98 16.53
CA ASP A 220 15.91 -2.73 15.70
C ASP A 220 15.39 -2.94 14.27
N HIS A 221 14.12 -2.61 14.03
CA HIS A 221 13.52 -2.75 12.70
C HIS A 221 13.98 -1.66 11.75
N LYS A 222 14.45 -2.08 10.57
CA LYS A 222 14.77 -1.18 9.46
C LYS A 222 13.66 -1.21 8.43
N MET A 223 13.02 -0.08 8.22
CA MET A 223 12.00 0.07 7.18
C MET A 223 12.61 -0.06 5.80
N HIS A 224 11.84 -0.66 4.90
CA HIS A 224 12.17 -0.62 3.47
C HIS A 224 11.93 0.78 2.92
N SER A 225 12.85 1.23 2.08
CA SER A 225 12.74 2.49 1.36
C SER A 225 11.73 2.36 0.21
N GLU A 226 10.79 3.28 0.13
CA GLU A 226 9.77 3.34 -0.91
C GLU A 226 9.77 4.71 -1.59
N LYS A 227 9.70 4.70 -2.92
CA LYS A 227 9.68 5.93 -3.71
C LYS A 227 8.36 6.66 -3.54
N TYR A 228 8.42 7.98 -3.29
CA TYR A 228 7.21 8.80 -3.15
C TYR A 228 7.34 10.15 -3.88
N ARG A 229 6.19 10.78 -4.12
CA ARG A 229 6.09 12.12 -4.67
C ARG A 229 4.85 12.85 -4.17
N ILE A 230 5.00 14.11 -3.79
CA ILE A 230 3.90 15.02 -3.42
C ILE A 230 3.90 16.18 -4.41
N PRO A 231 2.84 16.32 -5.25
CA PRO A 231 2.72 17.43 -6.18
C PRO A 231 2.56 18.78 -5.46
N GLU A 232 3.09 19.86 -6.05
CA GLU A 232 2.97 21.22 -5.52
C GLU A 232 1.51 21.64 -5.27
N GLU A 233 0.59 21.22 -6.14
CA GLU A 233 -0.84 21.53 -5.98
C GLU A 233 -1.42 20.90 -4.71
N THR A 234 -1.04 19.64 -4.43
CA THR A 234 -1.40 18.95 -3.19
C THR A 234 -0.92 19.72 -1.95
N VAL A 235 0.33 20.20 -2.00
CA VAL A 235 0.91 21.01 -0.91
C VAL A 235 0.12 22.28 -0.66
N LYS A 236 -0.22 23.02 -1.72
CA LYS A 236 -1.02 24.26 -1.63
C LYS A 236 -2.39 23.98 -1.01
N ILE A 237 -3.07 22.92 -1.46
CA ILE A 237 -4.40 22.53 -0.96
C ILE A 237 -4.33 22.18 0.54
N ILE A 238 -3.39 21.31 0.91
CA ILE A 238 -3.27 20.81 2.29
C ILE A 238 -2.87 21.95 3.26
N ASN A 239 -1.85 22.74 2.93
CA ASN A 239 -1.41 23.83 3.80
C ASN A 239 -2.53 24.86 4.00
N LYS A 240 -3.26 25.21 2.93
CA LYS A 240 -4.42 26.09 3.01
C LYS A 240 -5.55 25.51 3.89
N ALA A 241 -5.78 24.19 3.81
CA ALA A 241 -6.77 23.53 4.66
C ALA A 241 -6.35 23.57 6.14
N LYS A 242 -5.09 23.26 6.44
CA LYS A 242 -4.53 23.30 7.82
C LYS A 242 -4.60 24.73 8.39
N GLU A 243 -4.27 25.76 7.62
CA GLU A 243 -4.38 27.17 8.04
C GLU A 243 -5.83 27.57 8.41
N LYS A 244 -6.82 26.93 7.78
CA LYS A 244 -8.25 27.16 8.07
C LYS A 244 -8.81 26.24 9.16
N GLY A 245 -8.02 25.32 9.70
CA GLY A 245 -8.47 24.32 10.67
C GLY A 245 -9.30 23.19 10.08
N ASN A 246 -9.27 23.00 8.75
CA ASN A 246 -9.92 21.89 8.07
C ASN A 246 -9.10 20.60 8.19
N ARG A 247 -9.79 19.46 8.17
CA ARG A 247 -9.15 18.16 8.37
C ARG A 247 -8.47 17.65 7.09
N VAL A 248 -7.32 17.02 7.27
CA VAL A 248 -6.62 16.22 6.24
C VAL A 248 -6.83 14.74 6.54
N ILE A 249 -7.52 14.06 5.65
CA ILE A 249 -7.93 12.65 5.78
C ILE A 249 -7.10 11.81 4.82
N ALA A 250 -6.21 10.99 5.35
CA ALA A 250 -5.35 10.13 4.55
C ALA A 250 -6.05 8.81 4.22
N VAL A 251 -6.09 8.44 2.93
CA VAL A 251 -6.57 7.15 2.47
C VAL A 251 -5.40 6.18 2.38
N GLY A 252 -5.31 5.29 3.36
CA GLY A 252 -4.26 4.29 3.52
C GLY A 252 -3.03 4.79 4.27
N THR A 253 -2.34 3.85 4.89
CA THR A 253 -1.08 4.11 5.60
C THR A 253 0.02 4.62 4.66
N THR A 254 -0.07 4.32 3.36
CA THR A 254 0.81 4.87 2.32
C THR A 254 0.67 6.38 2.20
N SER A 255 -0.56 6.92 2.16
CA SER A 255 -0.80 8.36 2.16
C SER A 255 -0.31 9.03 3.44
N VAL A 256 -0.53 8.38 4.60
CA VAL A 256 0.00 8.88 5.89
C VAL A 256 1.53 8.99 5.83
N ARG A 257 2.22 7.91 5.45
CA ARG A 257 3.68 7.91 5.39
C ARG A 257 4.21 8.95 4.42
N THR A 258 3.58 9.11 3.26
CA THR A 258 3.95 10.14 2.29
C THR A 258 3.83 11.54 2.88
N LEU A 259 2.69 11.86 3.50
CA LEU A 259 2.45 13.18 4.09
C LEU A 259 3.42 13.49 5.24
N GLU A 260 3.60 12.54 6.15
CA GLU A 260 4.45 12.74 7.32
C GLU A 260 5.96 12.73 6.99
N SER A 261 6.37 12.20 5.81
CA SER A 261 7.77 12.25 5.34
C SER A 261 8.20 13.60 4.80
N SER A 262 7.26 14.52 4.54
CA SER A 262 7.54 15.76 3.77
C SER A 262 7.08 17.01 4.52
N VAL A 263 7.46 17.10 5.78
CA VAL A 263 7.08 18.21 6.67
C VAL A 263 8.32 19.03 7.01
N ASP A 264 8.23 20.35 6.88
CA ASP A 264 9.30 21.26 7.28
C ASP A 264 9.35 21.46 8.83
N ASP A 265 10.36 22.21 9.29
CA ASP A 265 10.55 22.49 10.72
C ASP A 265 9.39 23.27 11.34
N ASN A 266 8.57 23.94 10.55
CA ASN A 266 7.39 24.70 10.97
C ASN A 266 6.11 23.84 10.98
N GLY A 267 6.20 22.55 10.63
CA GLY A 267 5.07 21.65 10.55
C GLY A 267 4.22 21.81 9.28
N LYS A 268 4.73 22.47 8.24
CA LYS A 268 4.06 22.63 6.94
C LYS A 268 4.49 21.54 5.98
N LEU A 269 3.54 21.07 5.18
CA LEU A 269 3.85 20.14 4.08
C LEU A 269 4.65 20.86 3.01
N ILE A 270 5.66 20.18 2.46
CA ILE A 270 6.48 20.64 1.34
C ILE A 270 6.35 19.72 0.14
N ALA A 271 6.48 20.27 -1.06
CA ALA A 271 6.54 19.46 -2.28
C ALA A 271 7.88 18.73 -2.32
N SER A 272 7.82 17.43 -2.55
CA SER A 272 9.02 16.61 -2.58
C SER A 272 8.82 15.35 -3.40
N GLU A 273 9.94 14.86 -3.93
CA GLU A 273 10.06 13.55 -4.56
C GLU A 273 11.34 12.89 -4.04
N GLY A 274 11.27 11.61 -3.72
CA GLY A 274 12.41 10.87 -3.20
C GLY A 274 12.02 9.50 -2.66
N ASP A 275 12.86 9.01 -1.79
CA ASP A 275 12.64 7.73 -1.08
C ASP A 275 12.30 8.02 0.39
N THR A 276 11.37 7.26 0.96
CA THR A 276 11.02 7.34 2.39
C THR A 276 11.14 5.98 3.06
N ASP A 277 11.77 5.94 4.20
CA ASP A 277 11.84 4.82 5.13
C ASP A 277 11.20 5.18 6.49
N ILE A 278 10.31 6.17 6.50
CA ILE A 278 9.67 6.64 7.73
C ILE A 278 8.99 5.49 8.47
N PHE A 279 9.33 5.34 9.73
CA PHE A 279 8.76 4.36 10.63
C PHE A 279 7.95 5.06 11.73
N ILE A 280 6.63 4.94 11.65
CA ILE A 280 5.70 5.58 12.58
C ILE A 280 5.24 4.56 13.61
N TYR A 281 5.56 4.80 14.89
CA TYR A 281 5.18 3.98 16.04
C TYR A 281 5.24 4.77 17.36
N GLY A 282 4.68 4.24 18.42
CA GLY A 282 4.68 4.86 19.75
C GLY A 282 3.95 6.21 19.79
N ASP A 283 4.52 7.18 20.47
CA ASP A 283 3.92 8.51 20.65
C ASP A 283 4.31 9.45 19.48
N TYR A 284 4.14 8.99 18.23
CA TYR A 284 4.44 9.80 17.06
C TYR A 284 3.51 11.01 16.98
N ASN A 285 4.07 12.20 16.78
CA ASN A 285 3.31 13.45 16.64
C ASN A 285 2.98 13.71 15.17
N PHE A 286 1.79 13.33 14.75
CA PHE A 286 1.30 13.58 13.39
C PHE A 286 1.15 15.09 13.14
N LYS A 287 1.76 15.58 12.08
CA LYS A 287 1.78 17.01 11.71
C LYS A 287 0.67 17.36 10.72
N ILE A 288 0.44 16.49 9.77
CA ILE A 288 -0.45 16.73 8.64
C ILE A 288 -1.76 15.95 8.78
N THR A 289 -1.68 14.67 9.18
CA THR A 289 -2.81 13.73 9.15
C THR A 289 -3.75 13.93 10.34
N ASP A 290 -5.01 14.26 10.09
CA ASP A 290 -6.05 14.44 11.12
C ASP A 290 -6.99 13.24 11.26
N ALA A 291 -7.17 12.46 10.18
CA ALA A 291 -7.95 11.22 10.15
C ALA A 291 -7.39 10.22 9.13
N ILE A 292 -7.65 8.93 9.35
CA ILE A 292 -7.14 7.84 8.50
C ILE A 292 -8.27 6.90 8.10
N ILE A 293 -8.37 6.60 6.79
CA ILE A 293 -9.13 5.47 6.26
C ILE A 293 -8.13 4.36 5.96
N THR A 294 -8.31 3.16 6.51
CA THR A 294 -7.35 2.06 6.35
C THR A 294 -8.03 0.69 6.39
N ASN A 295 -7.34 -0.35 5.94
CA ASN A 295 -7.75 -1.75 6.16
C ASN A 295 -7.34 -2.23 7.56
N PHE A 296 -7.79 -3.42 7.94
CA PHE A 296 -7.25 -4.16 9.08
C PHE A 296 -5.91 -4.79 8.70
N HIS A 297 -4.90 -4.62 9.55
CA HIS A 297 -3.51 -5.00 9.29
C HIS A 297 -3.10 -6.29 10.00
N LEU A 298 -1.98 -6.87 9.54
CA LEU A 298 -1.37 -8.07 10.11
C LEU A 298 -0.91 -7.84 11.56
N PRO A 299 -1.02 -8.86 12.44
CA PRO A 299 -0.33 -8.82 13.73
C PRO A 299 1.19 -8.65 13.53
N LYS A 300 1.84 -7.99 14.48
CA LYS A 300 3.29 -7.71 14.48
C LYS A 300 3.80 -6.95 13.25
N SER A 301 2.94 -6.25 12.50
CA SER A 301 3.33 -5.46 11.33
C SER A 301 3.64 -4.01 11.70
N THR A 302 4.44 -3.34 10.87
CA THR A 302 4.67 -1.89 11.00
C THR A 302 3.39 -1.07 10.82
N LEU A 303 2.41 -1.62 10.11
CA LEU A 303 1.14 -0.95 9.83
C LEU A 303 0.21 -0.92 11.04
N ILE A 304 0.13 -2.01 11.84
CA ILE A 304 -0.63 -1.96 13.11
C ILE A 304 0.03 -1.02 14.11
N MET A 305 1.36 -0.89 14.08
CA MET A 305 2.08 0.06 14.93
C MET A 305 1.73 1.51 14.56
N LEU A 306 1.67 1.84 13.25
CA LEU A 306 1.28 3.15 12.77
C LEU A 306 -0.13 3.52 13.22
N ILE A 307 -1.12 2.66 12.98
CA ILE A 307 -2.50 2.97 13.36
C ILE A 307 -2.69 2.98 14.88
N SER A 308 -1.93 2.19 15.63
CA SER A 308 -1.90 2.22 17.09
C SER A 308 -1.33 3.54 17.62
N SER A 309 -0.29 4.07 16.96
CA SER A 309 0.26 5.39 17.26
C SER A 309 -0.77 6.50 16.99
N PHE A 310 -1.60 6.35 15.96
CA PHE A 310 -2.61 7.37 15.60
C PHE A 310 -3.87 7.31 16.46
N GLY A 311 -4.41 6.13 16.72
CA GLY A 311 -5.70 5.92 17.42
C GLY A 311 -5.58 5.70 18.93
N GLY A 312 -4.36 5.47 19.41
CA GLY A 312 -4.08 4.94 20.75
C GLY A 312 -4.13 3.41 20.76
N LYS A 313 -3.05 2.78 21.25
CA LYS A 313 -2.83 1.34 21.15
C LYS A 313 -3.99 0.53 21.74
N GLU A 314 -4.37 0.82 22.98
CA GLU A 314 -5.42 0.09 23.70
C GLU A 314 -6.76 0.16 22.95
N PHE A 315 -7.13 1.34 22.47
CA PHE A 315 -8.39 1.55 21.75
C PHE A 315 -8.39 0.89 20.37
N VAL A 316 -7.27 0.91 19.67
CA VAL A 316 -7.14 0.20 18.37
C VAL A 316 -7.25 -1.31 18.58
N PHE A 317 -6.62 -1.88 19.62
CA PHE A 317 -6.71 -3.31 19.93
C PHE A 317 -8.12 -3.72 20.37
N GLU A 318 -8.83 -2.86 21.13
CA GLU A 318 -10.26 -3.07 21.42
C GLU A 318 -11.09 -3.11 20.14
N ALA A 319 -10.84 -2.18 19.20
CA ALA A 319 -11.50 -2.16 17.90
C ALA A 319 -11.21 -3.43 17.08
N TYR A 320 -9.96 -3.94 17.10
CA TYR A 320 -9.60 -5.19 16.43
C TYR A 320 -10.30 -6.39 17.04
N LYS A 321 -10.38 -6.47 18.38
CA LYS A 321 -11.13 -7.52 19.07
C LYS A 321 -12.61 -7.50 18.66
N LYS A 322 -13.25 -6.31 18.65
CA LYS A 322 -14.64 -6.16 18.19
C LYS A 322 -14.81 -6.53 16.71
N ALA A 323 -13.87 -6.17 15.86
CA ALA A 323 -13.90 -6.53 14.45
C ALA A 323 -13.85 -8.06 14.25
N ILE A 324 -13.02 -8.77 15.02
CA ILE A 324 -12.95 -10.25 15.00
C ILE A 324 -14.27 -10.86 15.49
N GLU A 325 -14.82 -10.41 16.62
CA GLU A 325 -16.11 -10.86 17.17
C GLU A 325 -17.25 -10.67 16.14
N GLU A 326 -17.27 -9.55 15.43
CA GLU A 326 -18.27 -9.17 14.42
C GLU A 326 -17.94 -9.70 13.01
N LYS A 327 -16.93 -10.58 12.89
CA LYS A 327 -16.52 -11.23 11.63
C LYS A 327 -16.25 -10.22 10.52
N TYR A 328 -15.46 -9.20 10.82
CA TYR A 328 -14.85 -8.37 9.80
C TYR A 328 -13.77 -9.16 9.07
N ARG A 329 -13.59 -8.85 7.82
CA ARG A 329 -12.56 -9.46 6.99
C ARG A 329 -11.29 -8.62 7.04
N PHE A 330 -10.15 -9.29 7.00
CA PHE A 330 -8.85 -8.66 7.21
C PHE A 330 -8.03 -8.59 5.92
N TYR A 331 -7.07 -7.68 5.91
CA TYR A 331 -6.02 -7.46 4.90
C TYR A 331 -6.53 -6.83 3.60
N SER A 332 -5.83 -7.10 2.46
CA SER A 332 -6.00 -6.34 1.21
C SER A 332 -7.41 -6.29 0.65
N PHE A 333 -8.13 -7.41 0.69
CA PHE A 333 -9.52 -7.51 0.23
C PHE A 333 -10.55 -7.51 1.37
N GLY A 334 -10.05 -7.23 2.56
CA GLY A 334 -10.87 -7.18 3.77
C GLY A 334 -11.77 -5.95 3.86
N ASP A 335 -12.21 -5.68 5.07
CA ASP A 335 -13.03 -4.53 5.42
C ASP A 335 -12.15 -3.36 5.86
N SER A 336 -12.75 -2.24 6.21
CA SER A 336 -12.05 -0.99 6.46
C SER A 336 -12.33 -0.40 7.84
N MET A 337 -11.44 0.50 8.24
CA MET A 337 -11.57 1.34 9.43
C MET A 337 -11.49 2.81 9.03
N PHE A 338 -12.19 3.67 9.76
CA PHE A 338 -12.02 5.12 9.75
C PHE A 338 -11.71 5.61 11.15
N ILE A 339 -10.55 6.20 11.36
CA ILE A 339 -10.06 6.68 12.65
C ILE A 339 -9.95 8.21 12.61
N TYR A 340 -10.68 8.92 13.51
CA TYR A 340 -10.71 10.38 13.54
C TYR A 340 -10.77 10.97 14.95
#